data_26f9b9b98fb122c3388586c5519581d3
#
_entry.id   26f9b9b98fb122c3388586c5519581d3
#
_cell.length_a   1.000
_cell.length_b   1.000
_cell.length_c   1.000
_cell.angle_alpha   90.00
_cell.angle_beta   90.00
_cell.angle_gamma   90.00
#
_symmetry.space_group_name_H-M   'P 1'
#
loop_
_entity.id
_entity.type
_entity.pdbx_description
1 polymer ?
#
loop_
_entity_poly.entity_id
_entity_poly.type
_entity_poly.pdbx_seq_one_letter_code
_entity_poly.pdbx_strand_id
1 'polypeptide(L)'
;MKTAHDLVATAKSRIQEVSLADADQAIREADVLLDVREQDEYAAGHIPGAIHASRGMLEFKLSNNPELSSRDLKIVLYCKTSGRAALAACALHDMGYLRVQSISGGFDAWVSAGKPVVKPSLPAFE
;
A
#
# COMPACT_ATOMS: atom_id res chain seq x y z
N MET A 1 23.35 9.69 -13.16
CA MET A 1 21.93 9.49 -13.53
C MET A 1 21.36 8.31 -12.73
N LYS A 2 20.18 8.46 -12.20
CA LYS A 2 19.56 7.40 -11.38
C LYS A 2 18.45 6.72 -12.17
N THR A 3 18.37 5.40 -12.02
CA THR A 3 17.28 4.59 -12.57
C THR A 3 16.15 4.46 -11.54
N ALA A 4 14.99 3.95 -11.97
CA ALA A 4 13.91 3.61 -11.03
C ALA A 4 14.40 2.61 -9.98
N HIS A 5 15.22 1.63 -10.40
CA HIS A 5 15.81 0.65 -9.48
C HIS A 5 16.64 1.34 -8.39
N ASP A 6 17.43 2.35 -8.76
CA ASP A 6 18.24 3.10 -7.79
C ASP A 6 17.36 3.85 -6.79
N LEU A 7 16.28 4.48 -7.27
CA LEU A 7 15.34 5.20 -6.40
C LEU A 7 14.63 4.24 -5.44
N VAL A 8 14.24 3.08 -5.92
CA VAL A 8 13.59 2.05 -5.09
C VAL A 8 14.56 1.53 -4.03
N ALA A 9 15.81 1.26 -4.40
CA ALA A 9 16.82 0.80 -3.45
C ALA A 9 17.05 1.82 -2.33
N THR A 10 17.13 3.10 -2.68
CA THR A 10 17.26 4.19 -1.70
C THR A 10 16.03 4.26 -0.79
N ALA A 11 14.84 4.18 -1.38
CA ALA A 11 13.60 4.21 -0.61
C ALA A 11 13.54 3.04 0.39
N LYS A 12 13.90 1.83 -0.06
CA LYS A 12 13.89 0.65 0.81
C LYS A 12 14.84 0.78 2.00
N SER A 13 15.91 1.55 1.87
CA SER A 13 16.82 1.79 3.01
C SER A 13 16.22 2.71 4.07
N ARG A 14 15.14 3.42 3.76
CA ARG A 14 14.50 4.41 4.64
C ARG A 14 13.18 3.95 5.22
N ILE A 15 12.62 2.84 4.76
CA ILE A 15 11.29 2.38 5.14
C ILE A 15 11.36 1.08 5.92
N GLN A 16 10.21 0.68 6.48
CA GLN A 16 10.05 -0.63 7.10
C GLN A 16 9.24 -1.52 6.17
N GLU A 17 9.70 -2.76 6.02
CA GLU A 17 8.94 -3.80 5.32
C GLU A 17 8.46 -4.83 6.33
N VAL A 18 7.26 -5.36 6.11
CA VAL A 18 6.73 -6.48 6.87
C VAL A 18 6.73 -7.71 5.97
N SER A 19 7.18 -8.85 6.52
CA SER A 19 7.20 -10.10 5.76
C SER A 19 5.79 -10.58 5.46
N LEU A 20 5.64 -11.40 4.43
CA LEU A 20 4.34 -12.00 4.11
C LEU A 20 3.80 -12.81 5.29
N ALA A 21 4.67 -13.50 6.03
CA ALA A 21 4.27 -14.29 7.19
C ALA A 21 3.64 -13.42 8.29
N ASP A 22 4.08 -12.17 8.42
CA ASP A 22 3.58 -11.25 9.43
C ASP A 22 2.52 -10.27 8.89
N ALA A 23 2.22 -10.34 7.59
CA ALA A 23 1.33 -9.39 6.93
C ALA A 23 -0.09 -9.41 7.51
N ASP A 24 -0.65 -10.58 7.79
CA ASP A 24 -2.01 -10.69 8.33
C ASP A 24 -2.12 -9.95 9.67
N GLN A 25 -1.15 -10.15 10.55
CA GLN A 25 -1.15 -9.47 11.85
C GLN A 25 -0.95 -7.97 11.68
N ALA A 26 -0.03 -7.56 10.81
CA ALA A 26 0.21 -6.14 10.54
C ALA A 26 -1.06 -5.45 10.03
N ILE A 27 -1.81 -6.10 9.14
CA ILE A 27 -3.07 -5.58 8.61
C ILE A 27 -4.11 -5.47 9.73
N ARG A 28 -4.23 -6.47 10.60
CA ARG A 28 -5.18 -6.42 11.72
C ARG A 28 -4.87 -5.30 12.70
N GLU A 29 -3.60 -4.98 12.89
CA GLU A 29 -3.18 -3.92 13.81
C GLU A 29 -3.17 -2.54 13.16
N ALA A 30 -3.27 -2.45 11.83
CA ALA A 30 -3.23 -1.20 11.10
C ALA A 30 -4.57 -0.46 11.20
N ASP A 31 -4.48 0.85 11.18
CA ASP A 31 -5.66 1.71 11.04
C ASP A 31 -6.11 1.77 9.58
N VAL A 32 -5.17 1.67 8.65
CA VAL A 32 -5.43 1.80 7.21
C VAL A 32 -4.56 0.81 6.45
N LEU A 33 -5.15 0.14 5.46
CA LEU A 33 -4.45 -0.68 4.48
C LEU A 33 -4.62 0.00 3.11
N LEU A 34 -3.51 0.34 2.47
CA LEU A 34 -3.51 1.06 1.19
C LEU A 34 -2.98 0.19 0.06
N ASP A 35 -3.72 0.14 -1.04
CA ASP A 35 -3.27 -0.41 -2.30
C ASP A 35 -2.80 0.75 -3.18
N VAL A 36 -1.51 0.80 -3.48
CA VAL A 36 -0.93 1.92 -4.25
C VAL A 36 -0.72 1.59 -5.72
N ARG A 37 -1.32 0.48 -6.18
CA ARG A 37 -1.30 0.10 -7.60
C ARG A 37 -2.24 0.99 -8.40
N GLU A 38 -2.27 0.78 -9.72
CA GLU A 38 -3.18 1.51 -10.59
C GLU A 38 -4.62 1.03 -10.43
N GLN A 39 -5.57 1.85 -10.87
CA GLN A 39 -7.01 1.60 -10.70
C GLN A 39 -7.43 0.26 -11.30
N ASP A 40 -6.95 -0.08 -12.49
CA ASP A 40 -7.31 -1.34 -13.15
C ASP A 40 -6.78 -2.56 -12.40
N GLU A 41 -5.59 -2.45 -11.81
CA GLU A 41 -5.03 -3.51 -10.96
C GLU A 41 -5.91 -3.73 -9.72
N TYR A 42 -6.27 -2.65 -9.04
CA TYR A 42 -7.16 -2.71 -7.86
C TYR A 42 -8.52 -3.31 -8.21
N ALA A 43 -9.11 -2.87 -9.33
CA ALA A 43 -10.42 -3.34 -9.76
C ALA A 43 -10.41 -4.83 -10.12
N ALA A 44 -9.29 -5.36 -10.62
CA ALA A 44 -9.14 -6.77 -10.95
C ALA A 44 -9.04 -7.68 -9.72
N GLY A 45 -8.71 -7.11 -8.57
CA GLY A 45 -8.60 -7.85 -7.31
C GLY A 45 -7.65 -7.15 -6.36
N HIS A 46 -7.99 -7.13 -5.07
CA HIS A 46 -7.16 -6.49 -4.04
C HIS A 46 -7.30 -7.22 -2.71
N ILE A 47 -6.44 -6.90 -1.76
CA ILE A 47 -6.50 -7.47 -0.41
C ILE A 47 -7.76 -6.93 0.28
N PRO A 48 -8.55 -7.80 0.94
CA PRO A 48 -9.77 -7.35 1.64
C PRO A 48 -9.48 -6.20 2.60
N GLY A 49 -10.32 -5.16 2.54
CA GLY A 49 -10.20 -3.98 3.39
C GLY A 49 -9.26 -2.91 2.85
N ALA A 50 -8.57 -3.14 1.74
CA ALA A 50 -7.66 -2.15 1.18
C ALA A 50 -8.42 -0.98 0.57
N ILE A 51 -7.95 0.23 0.89
CA ILE A 51 -8.39 1.47 0.27
C ILE A 51 -7.44 1.76 -0.89
N HIS A 52 -7.99 2.12 -2.04
CA HIS A 52 -7.18 2.43 -3.21
C HIS A 52 -6.66 3.87 -3.16
N ALA A 53 -5.35 4.00 -3.31
CA ALA A 53 -4.69 5.29 -3.44
C ALA A 53 -3.48 5.10 -4.35
N SER A 54 -3.69 5.22 -5.67
CA SER A 54 -2.61 5.00 -6.64
C SER A 54 -1.40 5.86 -6.31
N ARG A 55 -0.21 5.34 -6.65
CA ARG A 55 1.04 6.04 -6.29
C ARG A 55 1.04 7.50 -6.73
N GLY A 56 0.51 7.79 -7.91
CA GLY A 56 0.46 9.16 -8.45
C GLY A 56 -0.51 10.08 -7.74
N MET A 57 -1.49 9.55 -7.00
CA MET A 57 -2.50 10.33 -6.30
C MET A 57 -2.40 10.24 -4.78
N LEU A 58 -1.45 9.46 -4.29
CA LEU A 58 -1.34 9.12 -2.87
C LEU A 58 -1.29 10.36 -1.97
N GLU A 59 -0.38 11.26 -2.23
CA GLU A 59 -0.17 12.45 -1.39
C GLU A 59 -1.42 13.33 -1.36
N PHE A 60 -2.04 13.51 -2.52
CA PHE A 60 -3.25 14.32 -2.63
C PHE A 60 -4.42 13.67 -1.89
N LYS A 61 -4.57 12.36 -2.04
CA LYS A 61 -5.67 11.64 -1.41
C LYS A 61 -5.57 11.68 0.11
N LEU A 62 -4.38 11.49 0.65
CA LEU A 62 -4.20 11.55 2.11
C LEU A 62 -4.36 12.97 2.65
N SER A 63 -3.84 13.97 1.93
CA SER A 63 -3.99 15.37 2.34
C SER A 63 -5.43 15.85 2.32
N ASN A 64 -6.22 15.37 1.36
CA ASN A 64 -7.58 15.86 1.15
C ASN A 64 -8.65 15.07 1.91
N ASN A 65 -8.26 13.98 2.58
CA ASN A 65 -9.21 13.16 3.34
C ASN A 65 -8.95 13.31 4.83
N PRO A 66 -9.86 13.96 5.59
CA PRO A 66 -9.68 14.14 7.03
C PRO A 66 -9.47 12.83 7.80
N GLU A 67 -10.06 11.74 7.33
CA GLU A 67 -9.92 10.43 7.98
C GLU A 67 -8.53 9.84 7.83
N LEU A 68 -7.76 10.32 6.85
CA LEU A 68 -6.40 9.84 6.57
C LEU A 68 -5.33 10.86 6.94
N SER A 69 -5.69 11.97 7.56
CA SER A 69 -4.76 13.07 7.79
C SER A 69 -3.97 12.97 9.10
N SER A 70 -4.42 12.18 10.07
CA SER A 70 -3.69 12.03 11.33
C SER A 70 -2.35 11.34 11.11
N ARG A 71 -1.28 11.96 11.56
CA ARG A 71 0.08 11.42 11.41
C ARG A 71 0.38 10.25 12.33
N ASP A 72 -0.51 9.97 13.29
CA ASP A 72 -0.38 8.83 14.21
C ASP A 72 -0.95 7.53 13.65
N LEU A 73 -1.59 7.56 12.49
CA LEU A 73 -2.18 6.38 11.87
C LEU A 73 -1.10 5.32 11.62
N LYS A 74 -1.45 4.07 11.93
CA LYS A 74 -0.68 2.89 11.52
C LYS A 74 -1.14 2.51 10.12
N ILE A 75 -0.22 2.58 9.16
CA ILE A 75 -0.52 2.33 7.76
C ILE A 75 0.28 1.13 7.26
N VAL A 76 -0.42 0.18 6.65
CA VAL A 76 0.20 -0.89 5.87
C VAL A 76 -0.14 -0.63 4.42
N LEU A 77 0.83 -0.74 3.53
CA LEU A 77 0.60 -0.53 2.11
C LEU A 77 1.30 -1.60 1.28
N TYR A 78 0.86 -1.73 0.03
CA TYR A 78 1.43 -2.70 -0.89
C TYR A 78 1.22 -2.26 -2.34
N CYS A 79 2.05 -2.80 -3.22
CA CYS A 79 1.85 -2.70 -4.66
C CYS A 79 1.89 -4.11 -5.26
N LYS A 80 2.25 -4.25 -6.53
CA LYS A 80 2.33 -5.57 -7.17
C LYS A 80 3.46 -6.41 -6.57
N THR A 81 4.64 -5.83 -6.47
CA THR A 81 5.81 -6.47 -5.85
C THR A 81 6.31 -5.65 -4.66
N SER A 82 7.15 -4.64 -4.87
CA SER A 82 7.66 -3.83 -3.76
C SER A 82 8.07 -2.41 -4.15
N GLY A 83 8.30 -2.14 -5.45
CA GLY A 83 8.90 -0.88 -5.87
C GLY A 83 8.04 0.35 -5.63
N ARG A 84 6.81 0.34 -6.16
CA ARG A 84 5.89 1.47 -5.98
C ARG A 84 5.54 1.67 -4.51
N ALA A 85 5.41 0.56 -3.77
CA ALA A 85 5.12 0.62 -2.33
C ALA A 85 6.28 1.22 -1.54
N ALA A 86 7.53 0.91 -1.91
CA ALA A 86 8.70 1.51 -1.28
C ALA A 86 8.73 3.03 -1.48
N LEU A 87 8.49 3.48 -2.72
CA LEU A 87 8.43 4.91 -3.02
C LEU A 87 7.27 5.58 -2.28
N ALA A 88 6.12 4.91 -2.19
CA ALA A 88 4.95 5.40 -1.48
C ALA A 88 5.23 5.57 0.02
N ALA A 89 5.81 4.55 0.65
CA ALA A 89 6.15 4.61 2.08
C ALA A 89 7.12 5.74 2.37
N CYS A 90 8.11 5.93 1.49
CA CYS A 90 9.07 7.01 1.60
C CYS A 90 8.38 8.38 1.50
N ALA A 91 7.45 8.54 0.55
CA ALA A 91 6.68 9.78 0.40
C ALA A 91 5.83 10.07 1.64
N LEU A 92 5.22 9.04 2.23
CA LEU A 92 4.43 9.22 3.45
C LEU A 92 5.31 9.61 4.64
N HIS A 93 6.52 9.06 4.75
CA HIS A 93 7.49 9.51 5.74
C HIS A 93 7.80 10.99 5.59
N ASP A 94 8.01 11.45 4.36
CA ASP A 94 8.28 12.86 4.08
C ASP A 94 7.10 13.76 4.48
N MET A 95 5.88 13.22 4.46
CA MET A 95 4.68 13.92 4.92
C MET A 95 4.48 13.86 6.44
N GLY A 96 5.31 13.11 7.15
CA GLY A 96 5.23 12.97 8.60
C GLY A 96 4.51 11.73 9.12
N TYR A 97 4.10 10.81 8.24
CA TYR A 97 3.55 9.53 8.67
C TYR A 97 4.71 8.60 8.99
N LEU A 98 4.92 8.30 10.26
CA LEU A 98 6.09 7.54 10.70
C LEU A 98 5.80 6.08 11.00
N ARG A 99 4.53 5.68 11.00
CA ARG A 99 4.10 4.31 11.34
C ARG A 99 3.60 3.60 10.09
N VAL A 100 4.49 3.47 9.11
CA VAL A 100 4.17 2.92 7.79
C VAL A 100 5.01 1.68 7.54
N GLN A 101 4.37 0.60 7.09
CA GLN A 101 5.03 -0.65 6.70
C GLN A 101 4.57 -1.06 5.30
N SER A 102 5.50 -1.56 4.49
CA SER A 102 5.23 -2.09 3.16
C SER A 102 5.28 -3.62 3.19
N ILE A 103 4.32 -4.30 2.56
CA ILE A 103 4.30 -5.75 2.50
C ILE A 103 5.36 -6.24 1.51
N SER A 104 6.34 -7.01 2.00
CA SER A 104 7.37 -7.62 1.15
C SER A 104 6.74 -8.54 0.10
N GLY A 105 7.14 -8.39 -1.16
CA GLY A 105 6.61 -9.19 -2.26
C GLY A 105 5.24 -8.76 -2.76
N GLY A 106 4.55 -7.87 -2.04
CA GLY A 106 3.31 -7.25 -2.45
C GLY A 106 2.18 -8.22 -2.77
N PHE A 107 1.32 -7.77 -3.67
CA PHE A 107 0.12 -8.52 -4.06
C PHE A 107 0.47 -9.87 -4.70
N ASP A 108 1.55 -9.92 -5.49
CA ASP A 108 1.97 -11.19 -6.12
C ASP A 108 2.28 -12.26 -5.06
N ALA A 109 3.02 -11.90 -4.03
CA ALA A 109 3.34 -12.83 -2.94
C ALA A 109 2.08 -13.23 -2.17
N TRP A 110 1.17 -12.29 -1.93
CA TRP A 110 -0.10 -12.53 -1.25
C TRP A 110 -0.93 -13.58 -1.99
N VAL A 111 -1.10 -13.41 -3.30
CA VAL A 111 -1.86 -14.33 -4.14
C VAL A 111 -1.19 -15.70 -4.21
N SER A 112 0.14 -15.73 -4.38
CA SER A 112 0.90 -16.98 -4.47
C SER A 112 0.78 -17.81 -3.18
N ALA A 113 0.57 -17.16 -2.05
CA ALA A 113 0.37 -17.84 -0.77
C ALA A 113 -1.07 -18.30 -0.56
N GLY A 114 -1.97 -18.09 -1.53
CA GLY A 114 -3.36 -18.50 -1.44
C GLY A 114 -4.21 -17.65 -0.51
N LYS A 115 -3.79 -16.44 -0.18
CA LYS A 115 -4.51 -15.55 0.73
C LYS A 115 -5.72 -14.90 0.03
N PRO A 116 -6.72 -14.42 0.81
CA PRO A 116 -7.97 -13.92 0.24
C PRO A 116 -7.78 -12.69 -0.65
N VAL A 117 -8.56 -12.66 -1.74
CA VAL A 117 -8.63 -11.54 -2.68
C VAL A 117 -10.09 -11.22 -2.94
N VAL A 118 -10.42 -9.94 -2.99
CA VAL A 118 -11.78 -9.47 -3.28
C VAL A 118 -11.73 -8.50 -4.46
N LYS A 119 -12.89 -8.29 -5.08
CA LYS A 119 -13.08 -7.27 -6.12
C LYS A 119 -14.05 -6.22 -5.60
N PRO A 120 -13.97 -4.97 -6.09
CA PRO A 120 -14.95 -3.97 -5.73
C PRO A 120 -16.35 -4.45 -6.11
N SER A 121 -17.33 -4.18 -5.23
CA SER A 121 -18.72 -4.49 -5.50
C SER A 121 -19.26 -3.50 -6.55
N LEU A 122 -19.96 -4.03 -7.56
CA LEU A 122 -20.65 -3.21 -8.54
C LEU A 122 -22.11 -3.05 -8.11
N PRO A 123 -22.71 -1.87 -8.37
CA PRO A 123 -24.14 -1.71 -8.13
C PRO A 123 -24.95 -2.72 -8.92
N ALA A 124 -25.99 -3.25 -8.31
CA ALA A 124 -26.92 -4.12 -9.03
C ALA A 124 -27.83 -3.25 -9.90
N PHE A 125 -27.93 -3.60 -11.16
CA PHE A 125 -28.85 -2.96 -12.10
C PHE A 125 -29.99 -3.93 -12.37
N GLU A 126 -31.14 -3.60 -11.88
CA GLU A 126 -32.35 -4.39 -12.01
C GLU A 126 -33.24 -3.84 -13.14
#